data_ca7c03350b80ec40c3ec8a693e92a33d
#
_entry.id   ca7c03350b80ec40c3ec8a693e92a33d
#
_cell.length_a   1.000
_cell.length_b   1.000
_cell.length_c   1.000
_cell.angle_alpha   90.00
_cell.angle_beta   90.00
_cell.angle_gamma   90.00
#
_symmetry.space_group_name_H-M   'P 1'
#
loop_
_entity.id
_entity.type
_entity.pdbx_description
1 polymer ?
#
loop_
_entity_poly.entity_id
_entity_poly.type
_entity_poly.pdbx_seq_one_letter_code
_entity_poly.pdbx_strand_id
1 'polypeptide(L)'
;LLRLAEEYARQKGLRNMRYIIGSTDMSCHGHPITDFAEELRTLRSLGRAHFDYFRSIGFVPTGFIPNCYGVNYHGIIMIKSLL
;
A
#
# COMPACT_ATOMS: atom_id res chain seq x y z
N LEU A 1 3.29 -14.84 -8.81
CA LEU A 1 3.39 -15.08 -7.36
C LEU A 1 2.19 -14.55 -6.60
N LEU A 2 1.80 -13.29 -6.83
CA LEU A 2 0.65 -12.72 -6.14
C LEU A 2 -0.65 -13.42 -6.48
N ARG A 3 -0.80 -13.87 -7.71
CA ARG A 3 -1.99 -14.60 -8.14
C ARG A 3 -2.13 -15.94 -7.41
N LEU A 4 -1.02 -16.67 -7.25
CA LEU A 4 -1.02 -17.92 -6.50
C LEU A 4 -1.31 -17.69 -5.02
N ALA A 5 -0.74 -16.63 -4.44
CA ALA A 5 -1.01 -16.28 -3.06
C ALA A 5 -2.48 -15.91 -2.86
N GLU A 6 -3.08 -15.19 -3.81
CA GLU A 6 -4.49 -14.84 -3.76
C GLU A 6 -5.40 -16.08 -3.81
N GLU A 7 -5.12 -17.02 -4.71
CA GLU A 7 -5.87 -18.26 -4.81
C GLU A 7 -5.77 -19.07 -3.52
N TYR A 8 -4.56 -19.17 -2.97
CA TYR A 8 -4.35 -19.86 -1.70
C TYR A 8 -5.16 -19.21 -0.57
N ALA A 9 -5.15 -17.87 -0.51
CA ALA A 9 -5.90 -17.15 0.50
C ALA A 9 -7.40 -17.39 0.37
N ARG A 10 -7.94 -17.41 -0.86
CA ARG A 10 -9.35 -17.71 -1.11
C ARG A 10 -9.71 -19.12 -0.68
N GLN A 11 -8.86 -20.10 -0.98
CA GLN A 11 -9.09 -21.50 -0.59
C GLN A 11 -9.11 -21.67 0.93
N LYS A 12 -8.35 -20.84 1.66
CA LYS A 12 -8.32 -20.86 3.12
C LYS A 12 -9.46 -20.05 3.77
N GLY A 13 -10.34 -19.45 2.98
CA GLY A 13 -11.44 -18.66 3.49
C GLY A 13 -11.06 -17.27 3.98
N LEU A 14 -9.89 -16.78 3.62
CA LEU A 14 -9.47 -15.43 3.98
C LEU A 14 -10.25 -14.39 3.18
N ARG A 15 -10.53 -13.25 3.81
CA ARG A 15 -11.37 -12.21 3.23
C ARG A 15 -10.58 -11.09 2.58
N ASN A 16 -9.33 -10.90 2.97
CA ASN A 16 -8.49 -9.81 2.51
C ASN A 16 -7.05 -10.26 2.35
N MET A 17 -6.34 -9.62 1.42
CA MET A 17 -4.88 -9.65 1.36
C MET A 17 -4.35 -8.28 1.74
N ARG A 18 -3.31 -8.23 2.56
CA ARG A 18 -2.64 -7.00 2.95
C ARG A 18 -1.19 -7.03 2.51
N TYR A 19 -0.72 -5.91 2.01
CA TYR A 19 0.68 -5.75 1.64
C TYR A 19 1.13 -4.36 2.08
N ILE A 20 2.37 -4.24 2.52
CA ILE A 20 2.94 -2.96 2.93
C ILE A 20 4.08 -2.63 1.97
N ILE A 21 3.97 -1.50 1.28
CA ILE A 21 4.98 -1.04 0.34
C ILE A 21 5.68 0.19 0.89
N GLY A 22 6.94 0.40 0.45
CA GLY A 22 7.69 1.59 0.83
C GLY A 22 7.20 2.83 0.10
N SER A 23 7.45 4.00 0.69
CA SER A 23 7.01 5.28 0.14
C SER A 23 7.90 5.83 -0.97
N THR A 24 9.01 5.16 -1.32
CA THR A 24 9.90 5.62 -2.41
C THR A 24 9.08 5.84 -3.68
N ASP A 25 9.28 6.98 -4.33
CA ASP A 25 8.53 7.42 -5.51
C ASP A 25 7.04 7.64 -5.26
N MET A 26 6.65 7.87 -4.02
CA MET A 26 5.29 8.26 -3.65
C MET A 26 5.25 9.67 -3.11
N SER A 27 4.10 10.31 -3.20
CA SER A 27 3.92 11.71 -2.77
C SER A 27 4.17 11.92 -1.27
N CYS A 28 4.04 10.89 -0.45
CA CYS A 28 4.25 10.98 0.99
C CYS A 28 5.70 10.78 1.42
N HIS A 29 6.61 10.49 0.49
CA HIS A 29 8.01 10.22 0.83
C HIS A 29 8.78 11.51 1.10
N GLY A 30 9.67 11.48 2.08
CA GLY A 30 10.62 12.57 2.34
C GLY A 30 10.11 13.67 3.26
N HIS A 31 8.90 13.55 3.82
CA HIS A 31 8.36 14.50 4.80
C HIS A 31 7.53 13.77 5.85
N PRO A 32 7.37 14.38 7.06
CA PRO A 32 6.54 13.77 8.09
C PRO A 32 5.06 13.73 7.67
N ILE A 33 4.37 12.66 8.05
CA ILE A 33 2.92 12.58 7.89
C ILE A 33 2.27 13.12 9.16
N THR A 34 1.59 14.26 9.06
CA THR A 34 0.93 14.91 10.19
C THR A 34 -0.59 14.79 10.15
N ASP A 35 -1.16 14.69 8.97
CA ASP A 35 -2.60 14.49 8.77
C ASP A 35 -2.77 13.27 7.86
N PHE A 36 -3.04 12.13 8.47
CA PHE A 36 -3.11 10.85 7.76
C PHE A 36 -4.26 10.82 6.75
N ALA A 37 -5.39 11.37 7.10
CA ALA A 37 -6.54 11.37 6.20
C ALA A 37 -6.25 12.20 4.95
N GLU A 38 -5.64 13.37 5.10
CA GLU A 38 -5.28 14.23 3.98
C GLU A 38 -4.20 13.59 3.11
N GLU A 39 -3.16 13.02 3.73
CA GLU A 39 -2.11 12.33 2.98
C GLU A 39 -2.66 11.16 2.18
N LEU A 40 -3.59 10.41 2.76
CA LEU A 40 -4.21 9.29 2.06
C LEU A 40 -5.07 9.77 0.90
N ARG A 41 -5.83 10.84 1.10
CA ARG A 41 -6.70 11.42 0.08
C ARG A 41 -5.91 11.96 -1.12
N THR A 42 -4.72 12.53 -0.87
CA THR A 42 -3.88 13.12 -1.91
C THR A 42 -2.75 12.20 -2.36
N LEU A 43 -2.72 10.95 -1.87
CA LEU A 43 -1.66 10.00 -2.19
C LEU A 43 -1.61 9.71 -3.68
N ARG A 44 -0.42 9.82 -4.25
CA ARG A 44 -0.19 9.53 -5.67
C ARG A 44 1.21 9.01 -5.91
N SER A 45 1.36 8.22 -6.95
CA SER A 45 2.66 7.78 -7.43
C SER A 45 3.35 8.91 -8.19
N LEU A 46 4.67 9.03 -8.01
CA LEU A 46 5.50 9.99 -8.72
C LEU A 46 6.20 9.37 -9.94
N GLY A 47 5.87 8.12 -10.28
CA GLY A 47 6.41 7.50 -11.49
C GLY A 47 6.55 6.00 -11.37
N ARG A 48 7.64 5.48 -10.82
CA ARG A 48 7.99 4.05 -10.86
C ARG A 48 7.66 3.29 -9.57
N ALA A 49 6.70 3.74 -8.80
CA ALA A 49 6.36 3.10 -7.55
C ALA A 49 5.67 1.75 -7.76
N HIS A 50 5.94 0.79 -6.88
CA HIS A 50 5.21 -0.47 -6.85
C HIS A 50 3.71 -0.26 -6.59
N PHE A 51 3.35 0.90 -6.05
CA PHE A 51 1.98 1.31 -5.83
C PHE A 51 1.10 1.14 -7.07
N ASP A 52 1.60 1.56 -8.25
CA ASP A 52 0.82 1.47 -9.49
C ASP A 52 0.51 0.01 -9.85
N TYR A 53 1.49 -0.89 -9.66
CA TYR A 53 1.28 -2.31 -9.89
C TYR A 53 0.20 -2.87 -8.98
N PHE A 54 0.28 -2.60 -7.67
CA PHE A 54 -0.69 -3.10 -6.71
C PHE A 54 -2.10 -2.54 -6.99
N ARG A 55 -2.18 -1.26 -7.38
CA ARG A 55 -3.46 -0.67 -7.78
C ARG A 55 -4.04 -1.38 -9.00
N SER A 56 -3.21 -1.72 -9.96
CA SER A 56 -3.66 -2.36 -11.21
C SER A 56 -4.26 -3.75 -10.97
N ILE A 57 -3.88 -4.43 -9.89
CA ILE A 57 -4.41 -5.75 -9.57
C ILE A 57 -5.44 -5.74 -8.44
N GLY A 58 -5.95 -4.57 -8.08
CA GLY A 58 -7.10 -4.42 -7.18
C GLY A 58 -6.81 -4.04 -5.75
N PHE A 59 -5.56 -3.77 -5.39
CA PHE A 59 -5.23 -3.26 -4.06
C PHE A 59 -5.58 -1.79 -3.95
N VAL A 60 -6.01 -1.37 -2.76
CA VAL A 60 -6.29 0.04 -2.47
C VAL A 60 -5.51 0.47 -1.23
N PRO A 61 -5.02 1.72 -1.21
CA PRO A 61 -4.32 2.24 -0.04
C PRO A 61 -5.32 2.52 1.08
N THR A 62 -4.99 2.06 2.30
CA THR A 62 -5.88 2.20 3.45
C THR A 62 -5.24 2.94 4.63
N GLY A 63 -3.93 3.18 4.60
CA GLY A 63 -3.27 3.88 5.67
C GLY A 63 -1.76 3.88 5.53
N PHE A 64 -1.10 4.38 6.57
CA PHE A 64 0.35 4.52 6.59
C PHE A 64 0.91 3.98 7.90
N ILE A 65 2.17 3.54 7.83
CA ILE A 65 3.01 3.30 9.02
C ILE A 65 4.14 4.32 8.94
N PRO A 66 4.08 5.41 9.74
CA PRO A 66 5.08 6.47 9.65
C PRO A 66 6.48 5.93 10.00
N ASN A 67 7.47 6.35 9.24
CA ASN A 67 8.88 5.99 9.47
C ASN A 67 9.13 4.49 9.52
N CYS A 68 8.37 3.71 8.75
CA CYS A 68 8.42 2.26 8.76
C CYS A 68 9.80 1.71 8.37
N TYR A 69 10.44 2.33 7.40
CA TYR A 69 11.74 1.89 6.87
C TYR A 69 12.88 2.85 7.20
N GLY A 70 12.58 4.01 7.77
CA GLY A 70 13.56 5.02 8.11
C GLY A 70 12.87 6.36 8.31
N VAL A 71 13.62 7.39 8.66
CA VAL A 71 13.05 8.73 8.87
C VAL A 71 12.41 9.22 7.58
N ASN A 72 11.12 9.55 7.63
CA ASN A 72 10.31 9.99 6.50
C ASN A 72 10.25 8.97 5.34
N TYR A 73 10.60 7.71 5.62
CA TYR A 73 10.44 6.59 4.70
C TYR A 73 9.30 5.73 5.22
N HIS A 74 8.10 6.04 4.78
CA HIS A 74 6.87 5.48 5.34
C HIS A 74 6.48 4.16 4.68
N GLY A 75 5.68 3.37 5.38
CA GLY A 75 5.01 2.21 4.80
C GLY A 75 3.59 2.58 4.38
N ILE A 76 3.16 2.12 3.23
CA ILE A 76 1.79 2.31 2.75
C ILE A 76 1.08 0.97 2.82
N ILE A 77 -0.02 0.92 3.57
CA ILE A 77 -0.80 -0.29 3.74
C ILE A 77 -1.76 -0.43 2.56
N MET A 78 -1.59 -1.51 1.80
CA MET A 78 -2.44 -1.83 0.65
C MET A 78 -3.28 -3.04 0.99
N ILE A 79 -4.58 -2.98 0.73
CA ILE A 79 -5.50 -4.08 0.99
C ILE A 79 -6.29 -4.40 -0.26
N LYS A 80 -6.47 -5.70 -0.53
CA LYS A 80 -7.36 -6.18 -1.58
C LYS A 80 -8.41 -7.08 -0.94
N SER A 81 -9.70 -6.79 -1.22
CA SER A 81 -10.79 -7.66 -0.81
C SER A 81 -10.81 -8.91 -1.69
N LEU A 82 -11.02 -10.07 -1.05
CA LEU A 82 -11.16 -11.35 -1.74
C LEU A 82 -12.61 -11.82 -1.83
N LEU A 83 -13.54 -11.00 -1.33
CA LEU A 83 -14.98 -11.30 -1.40
C LEU A 83 -15.60 -10.91 -2.72
#